data_9c2ac27d35892fd6eae35760daf0ff3c
#
_entry.id   9c2ac27d35892fd6eae35760daf0ff3c
#
_cell.length_a   1.000
_cell.length_b   1.000
_cell.length_c   1.000
_cell.angle_alpha   90.00
_cell.angle_beta   90.00
_cell.angle_gamma   90.00
#
_symmetry.space_group_name_H-M   'P 1'
#
loop_
_entity.id
_entity.type
_entity.pdbx_description
1 polymer ?
#
loop_
_entity_poly.entity_id
_entity_poly.type
_entity_poly.pdbx_seq_one_letter_code
_entity_poly.pdbx_strand_id
1 'polypeptide(L)'
;EARGLKQLDQVCGRWKEKEETLLKIQEQYRLASVEKSRLRQEYDQFEQLFLDAQAGILADHLKEGERCPVCGSLHHPAPAIRPERVPEKTELEQKKARLSQAEDRVRALCAEAEHGNRECAELGKSIRSGLGTEETDIRPEQAGQILKLGIAALSGQIAQISEEIVLRKKLGRLQEQEQRRWKESQEQYAKYKELADQVPHLICCGRLADFK
;
A
#
# COMPACT_ATOMS: atom_id res chain seq x y z
N GLU A 1 -4.73 17.91 -11.96
CA GLU A 1 -3.77 17.72 -10.84
C GLU A 1 -4.44 17.12 -9.59
N ALA A 2 -5.49 17.73 -9.00
CA ALA A 2 -6.16 17.24 -7.78
C ALA A 2 -6.69 15.79 -7.90
N ARG A 3 -7.17 15.36 -9.06
CA ARG A 3 -7.63 13.98 -9.30
C ARG A 3 -6.46 12.99 -9.26
N GLY A 4 -5.30 13.37 -9.81
CA GLY A 4 -4.09 12.55 -9.78
C GLY A 4 -3.57 12.33 -8.35
N LEU A 5 -3.54 13.39 -7.53
CA LEU A 5 -3.11 13.28 -6.12
C LEU A 5 -4.05 12.40 -5.29
N LYS A 6 -5.36 12.45 -5.52
CA LYS A 6 -6.31 11.56 -4.85
C LYS A 6 -6.11 10.09 -5.25
N GLN A 7 -5.76 9.80 -6.49
CA GLN A 7 -5.40 8.45 -6.93
C GLN A 7 -4.12 7.96 -6.25
N LEU A 8 -3.10 8.83 -6.15
CA LEU A 8 -1.86 8.51 -5.43
C LEU A 8 -2.09 8.27 -3.94
N ASP A 9 -2.98 9.02 -3.29
CA ASP A 9 -3.36 8.81 -1.89
C ASP A 9 -3.99 7.42 -1.67
N GLN A 10 -4.84 6.96 -2.60
CA GLN A 10 -5.38 5.59 -2.56
C GLN A 10 -4.29 4.52 -2.74
N VAL A 11 -3.31 4.76 -3.63
CA VAL A 11 -2.17 3.85 -3.81
C VAL A 11 -1.31 3.82 -2.54
N CYS A 12 -1.10 4.97 -1.89
CA CYS A 12 -0.38 5.08 -0.62
C CYS A 12 -1.08 4.31 0.51
N GLY A 13 -2.41 4.37 0.59
CA GLY A 13 -3.20 3.57 1.54
C GLY A 13 -2.97 2.07 1.35
N ARG A 14 -3.04 1.59 0.09
CA ARG A 14 -2.76 0.18 -0.24
C ARG A 14 -1.32 -0.22 0.07
N TRP A 15 -0.35 0.65 -0.16
CA TRP A 15 1.04 0.39 0.18
C TRP A 15 1.20 0.17 1.68
N LYS A 16 0.61 1.03 2.51
CA LYS A 16 0.64 0.90 3.97
C LYS A 16 0.03 -0.42 4.45
N GLU A 17 -1.15 -0.80 3.94
CA GLU A 17 -1.80 -2.07 4.28
C GLU A 17 -0.93 -3.29 3.90
N LYS A 18 -0.27 -3.22 2.73
CA LYS A 18 0.64 -4.28 2.27
C LYS A 18 1.90 -4.37 3.12
N GLU A 19 2.47 -3.24 3.52
CA GLU A 19 3.64 -3.19 4.42
C GLU A 19 3.30 -3.77 5.81
N GLU A 20 2.15 -3.42 6.39
CA GLU A 20 1.69 -4.00 7.66
C GLU A 20 1.49 -5.52 7.55
N THR A 21 0.96 -5.99 6.42
CA THR A 21 0.79 -7.42 6.15
C THR A 21 2.14 -8.12 6.00
N LEU A 22 3.07 -7.51 5.29
CA LEU A 22 4.43 -8.03 5.09
C LEU A 22 5.18 -8.17 6.42
N LEU A 23 5.08 -7.18 7.31
CA LEU A 23 5.69 -7.24 8.64
C LEU A 23 5.15 -8.42 9.47
N LYS A 24 3.83 -8.71 9.37
CA LYS A 24 3.24 -9.88 10.03
C LYS A 24 3.76 -11.19 9.46
N ILE A 25 3.90 -11.29 8.13
CA ILE A 25 4.45 -12.48 7.46
C ILE A 25 5.92 -12.67 7.86
N GLN A 26 6.72 -11.61 7.90
CA GLN A 26 8.12 -11.66 8.31
C GLN A 26 8.28 -12.15 9.76
N GLU A 27 7.41 -11.70 10.68
CA GLU A 27 7.42 -12.19 12.05
C GLU A 27 7.00 -13.67 12.13
N GLN A 28 5.99 -14.10 11.37
CA GLN A 28 5.62 -15.51 11.28
C GLN A 28 6.76 -16.37 10.71
N TYR A 29 7.46 -15.88 9.69
CA TYR A 29 8.65 -16.55 9.13
C TYR A 29 9.76 -16.69 10.18
N ARG A 30 10.02 -15.63 10.95
CA ARG A 30 11.01 -15.66 12.04
C ARG A 30 10.67 -16.73 13.07
N LEU A 31 9.42 -16.77 13.54
CA LEU A 31 8.93 -17.76 14.51
C LEU A 31 8.98 -19.18 13.96
N ALA A 32 8.53 -19.39 12.71
CA ALA A 32 8.56 -20.69 12.05
C ALA A 32 10.01 -21.18 11.83
N SER A 33 10.95 -20.27 11.54
CA SER A 33 12.37 -20.61 11.37
C SER A 33 13.01 -21.07 12.69
N VAL A 34 12.66 -20.45 13.81
CA VAL A 34 13.11 -20.88 15.15
C VAL A 34 12.55 -22.27 15.47
N GLU A 35 11.27 -22.48 15.23
CA GLU A 35 10.62 -23.79 15.46
C GLU A 35 11.21 -24.89 14.57
N LYS A 36 11.44 -24.61 13.30
CA LYS A 36 12.13 -25.54 12.39
C LYS A 36 13.51 -25.95 12.94
N SER A 37 14.29 -24.96 13.43
CA SER A 37 15.63 -25.24 14.00
C SER A 37 15.54 -26.11 15.25
N ARG A 38 14.57 -25.87 16.12
CA ARG A 38 14.31 -26.70 17.30
C ARG A 38 13.95 -28.14 16.90
N LEU A 39 13.00 -28.30 15.97
CA LEU A 39 12.59 -29.62 15.50
C LEU A 39 13.70 -30.36 14.76
N ARG A 40 14.60 -29.65 14.07
CA ARG A 40 15.79 -30.25 13.46
C ARG A 40 16.72 -30.82 14.51
N GLN A 41 17.02 -30.07 15.56
CA GLN A 41 17.88 -30.54 16.66
C GLN A 41 17.25 -31.74 17.38
N GLU A 42 15.92 -31.71 17.61
CA GLU A 42 15.22 -32.85 18.23
C GLU A 42 15.26 -34.10 17.35
N TYR A 43 15.11 -33.94 16.03
CA TYR A 43 15.20 -35.05 15.09
C TYR A 43 16.62 -35.62 15.05
N ASP A 44 17.64 -34.79 14.90
CA ASP A 44 19.03 -35.21 14.79
C ASP A 44 19.49 -35.96 16.06
N GLN A 45 19.10 -35.48 17.26
CA GLN A 45 19.38 -36.17 18.52
C GLN A 45 18.67 -37.51 18.60
N PHE A 46 17.41 -37.56 18.18
CA PHE A 46 16.63 -38.79 18.22
C PHE A 46 17.12 -39.80 17.18
N GLU A 47 17.52 -39.37 16.00
CA GLU A 47 18.14 -40.18 14.96
C GLU A 47 19.44 -40.80 15.45
N GLN A 48 20.28 -40.00 16.14
CA GLN A 48 21.54 -40.52 16.75
C GLN A 48 21.24 -41.59 17.79
N LEU A 49 20.28 -41.34 18.71
CA LEU A 49 19.86 -42.37 19.69
C LEU A 49 19.32 -43.66 19.05
N PHE A 50 18.58 -43.52 17.95
CA PHE A 50 18.08 -44.65 17.20
C PHE A 50 19.23 -45.47 16.58
N LEU A 51 20.22 -44.83 15.96
CA LEU A 51 21.38 -45.46 15.37
C LEU A 51 22.24 -46.16 16.43
N ASP A 52 22.48 -45.52 17.57
CA ASP A 52 23.21 -46.07 18.69
C ASP A 52 22.51 -47.30 19.27
N ALA A 53 21.18 -47.27 19.38
CA ALA A 53 20.38 -48.38 19.80
C ALA A 53 20.46 -49.56 18.81
N GLN A 54 20.43 -49.30 17.50
CA GLN A 54 20.62 -50.35 16.48
C GLN A 54 22.02 -50.95 16.57
N ALA A 55 23.07 -50.13 16.78
CA ALA A 55 24.44 -50.61 16.98
C ALA A 55 24.55 -51.51 18.22
N GLY A 56 23.90 -51.13 19.33
CA GLY A 56 23.84 -51.92 20.57
C GLY A 56 23.11 -53.24 20.39
N ILE A 57 21.96 -53.28 19.69
CA ILE A 57 21.24 -54.48 19.39
C ILE A 57 22.08 -55.45 18.53
N LEU A 58 22.83 -54.96 17.55
CA LEU A 58 23.74 -55.75 16.74
C LEU A 58 24.89 -56.25 17.58
N ALA A 59 25.43 -55.45 18.50
CA ALA A 59 26.50 -55.85 19.39
C ALA A 59 26.12 -56.95 20.39
N ASP A 60 24.84 -56.96 20.86
CA ASP A 60 24.32 -58.03 21.74
C ASP A 60 24.39 -59.43 21.11
N HIS A 61 24.48 -59.55 19.79
CA HIS A 61 24.56 -60.79 19.05
C HIS A 61 26.00 -61.21 18.70
N LEU A 62 27.01 -60.38 19.06
CA LEU A 62 28.41 -60.70 18.79
C LEU A 62 28.86 -61.85 19.72
N LYS A 63 29.58 -62.80 19.14
CA LYS A 63 30.24 -63.87 19.87
C LYS A 63 31.73 -63.86 19.57
N GLU A 64 32.52 -64.04 20.62
CA GLU A 64 33.97 -64.07 20.50
C GLU A 64 34.40 -65.20 19.57
N GLY A 65 35.26 -64.89 18.59
CA GLY A 65 35.77 -65.84 17.63
C GLY A 65 34.82 -66.15 16.42
N GLU A 66 33.56 -65.67 16.41
CA GLU A 66 32.70 -65.72 15.27
C GLU A 66 32.84 -64.49 14.38
N ARG A 67 32.70 -64.64 13.06
CA ARG A 67 32.76 -63.50 12.12
C ARG A 67 31.58 -62.58 12.31
N CYS A 68 31.85 -61.28 12.53
CA CYS A 68 30.83 -60.26 12.58
C CYS A 68 30.11 -60.14 11.24
N PRO A 69 28.77 -60.16 11.20
CA PRO A 69 28.04 -60.03 9.95
C PRO A 69 28.12 -58.64 9.33
N VAL A 70 28.55 -57.61 10.08
CA VAL A 70 28.67 -56.22 9.62
C VAL A 70 30.09 -55.91 9.09
N CYS A 71 31.15 -56.26 9.82
CA CYS A 71 32.51 -55.89 9.44
C CYS A 71 33.45 -57.08 9.18
N GLY A 72 33.00 -58.35 9.45
CA GLY A 72 33.78 -59.54 9.28
C GLY A 72 34.87 -59.81 10.34
N SER A 73 35.07 -58.94 11.35
CA SER A 73 36.05 -59.07 12.42
C SER A 73 35.67 -60.21 13.35
N LEU A 74 36.71 -60.86 13.94
CA LEU A 74 36.54 -61.92 14.95
C LEU A 74 36.59 -61.35 16.38
N HIS A 75 37.07 -60.12 16.54
CA HIS A 75 37.24 -59.47 17.84
C HIS A 75 36.72 -58.05 17.81
N HIS A 76 35.98 -57.62 18.84
CA HIS A 76 35.45 -56.31 19.05
C HIS A 76 35.85 -55.81 20.44
N PRO A 77 36.94 -55.04 20.56
CA PRO A 77 37.46 -54.61 21.87
C PRO A 77 36.56 -53.66 22.63
N ALA A 78 35.68 -52.90 21.90
CA ALA A 78 34.75 -51.97 22.48
C ALA A 78 33.38 -52.02 21.69
N PRO A 79 32.56 -53.06 21.96
CA PRO A 79 31.26 -53.17 21.32
C PRO A 79 30.32 -52.10 21.79
N ALA A 80 29.38 -51.66 20.95
CA ALA A 80 28.36 -50.68 21.31
C ALA A 80 27.48 -51.22 22.44
N ILE A 81 27.11 -50.32 23.36
CA ILE A 81 26.27 -50.69 24.51
C ILE A 81 24.81 -50.33 24.13
N ARG A 82 23.91 -51.29 24.31
CA ARG A 82 22.50 -51.09 24.09
C ARG A 82 21.95 -50.09 25.15
N PRO A 83 21.30 -48.98 24.72
CA PRO A 83 20.66 -48.05 25.65
C PRO A 83 19.45 -48.69 26.34
N GLU A 84 19.10 -48.23 27.56
CA GLU A 84 17.95 -48.72 28.31
C GLU A 84 16.64 -48.52 27.55
N ARG A 85 16.49 -47.34 26.84
CA ARG A 85 15.37 -47.05 25.96
C ARG A 85 15.81 -47.18 24.51
N VAL A 86 15.22 -48.14 23.82
CA VAL A 86 15.37 -48.32 22.36
C VAL A 86 14.31 -47.46 21.68
N PRO A 87 14.67 -46.40 20.92
CA PRO A 87 13.71 -45.62 20.15
C PRO A 87 13.00 -46.46 19.10
N GLU A 88 11.69 -46.23 18.92
CA GLU A 88 10.95 -46.91 17.87
C GLU A 88 11.09 -46.22 16.52
N LYS A 89 11.09 -47.00 15.44
CA LYS A 89 11.14 -46.43 14.08
C LYS A 89 9.94 -45.51 13.80
N THR A 90 8.77 -45.85 14.32
CA THR A 90 7.54 -45.03 14.24
C THR A 90 7.71 -43.63 14.89
N GLU A 91 8.43 -43.55 16.01
CA GLU A 91 8.74 -42.25 16.69
C GLU A 91 9.69 -41.42 15.81
N LEU A 92 10.69 -42.05 15.18
CA LEU A 92 11.61 -41.34 14.28
C LEU A 92 10.87 -40.83 13.04
N GLU A 93 10.00 -41.62 12.44
CA GLU A 93 9.18 -41.22 11.30
C GLU A 93 8.24 -40.07 11.64
N GLN A 94 7.63 -40.03 12.84
CA GLN A 94 6.80 -38.95 13.33
C GLN A 94 7.60 -37.65 13.50
N LYS A 95 8.80 -37.72 14.07
CA LYS A 95 9.67 -36.54 14.21
C LYS A 95 10.10 -36.00 12.85
N LYS A 96 10.46 -36.90 11.92
CA LYS A 96 10.78 -36.55 10.52
C LYS A 96 9.61 -35.84 9.83
N ALA A 97 8.40 -36.36 9.99
CA ALA A 97 7.20 -35.75 9.41
C ALA A 97 6.93 -34.35 9.98
N ARG A 98 7.08 -34.15 11.31
CA ARG A 98 6.95 -32.82 11.93
C ARG A 98 7.99 -31.84 11.41
N LEU A 99 9.23 -32.26 11.27
CA LEU A 99 10.31 -31.45 10.70
C LEU A 99 9.99 -31.03 9.26
N SER A 100 9.56 -32.01 8.42
CA SER A 100 9.17 -31.72 7.04
C SER A 100 8.03 -30.72 6.94
N GLN A 101 7.00 -30.83 7.79
CA GLN A 101 5.91 -29.85 7.86
C GLN A 101 6.39 -28.44 8.24
N ALA A 102 7.34 -28.35 9.20
CA ALA A 102 7.93 -27.05 9.58
C ALA A 102 8.78 -26.46 8.45
N GLU A 103 9.53 -27.28 7.72
CA GLU A 103 10.29 -26.87 6.54
C GLU A 103 9.39 -26.34 5.42
N ASP A 104 8.27 -27.03 5.16
CA ASP A 104 7.28 -26.59 4.17
C ASP A 104 6.65 -25.27 4.56
N ARG A 105 6.33 -25.09 5.85
CA ARG A 105 5.79 -23.82 6.37
C ARG A 105 6.77 -22.67 6.19
N VAL A 106 8.05 -22.89 6.52
CA VAL A 106 9.09 -21.86 6.34
C VAL A 106 9.23 -21.49 4.86
N ARG A 107 9.21 -22.47 3.95
CA ARG A 107 9.25 -22.21 2.50
C ARG A 107 8.05 -21.39 2.02
N ALA A 108 6.85 -21.74 2.46
CA ALA A 108 5.64 -20.99 2.10
C ALA A 108 5.71 -19.55 2.58
N LEU A 109 6.06 -19.31 3.85
CA LEU A 109 6.18 -17.96 4.41
C LEU A 109 7.30 -17.15 3.74
N CYS A 110 8.40 -17.79 3.34
CA CYS A 110 9.46 -17.14 2.57
C CYS A 110 8.94 -16.65 1.21
N ALA A 111 8.22 -17.48 0.48
CA ALA A 111 7.65 -17.14 -0.81
C ALA A 111 6.59 -16.02 -0.69
N GLU A 112 5.76 -16.05 0.36
CA GLU A 112 4.80 -14.98 0.65
C GLU A 112 5.50 -13.65 0.98
N ALA A 113 6.57 -13.69 1.79
CA ALA A 113 7.36 -12.49 2.12
C ALA A 113 8.05 -11.91 0.89
N GLU A 114 8.62 -12.75 0.02
CA GLU A 114 9.21 -12.29 -1.24
C GLU A 114 8.19 -11.65 -2.18
N HIS A 115 6.98 -12.24 -2.25
CA HIS A 115 5.88 -11.66 -3.03
C HIS A 115 5.46 -10.30 -2.45
N GLY A 116 5.23 -10.21 -1.14
CA GLY A 116 4.89 -8.97 -0.46
C GLY A 116 5.94 -7.88 -0.62
N ASN A 117 7.24 -8.24 -0.54
CA ASN A 117 8.34 -7.31 -0.80
C ASN A 117 8.28 -6.71 -2.22
N ARG A 118 8.02 -7.56 -3.24
CA ARG A 118 7.88 -7.09 -4.63
C ARG A 118 6.69 -6.15 -4.80
N GLU A 119 5.51 -6.51 -4.26
CA GLU A 119 4.33 -5.65 -4.30
C GLU A 119 4.58 -4.29 -3.63
N CYS A 120 5.19 -4.28 -2.43
CA CYS A 120 5.54 -3.04 -1.73
C CYS A 120 6.53 -2.19 -2.54
N ALA A 121 7.53 -2.81 -3.16
CA ALA A 121 8.51 -2.12 -4.00
C ALA A 121 7.85 -1.47 -5.23
N GLU A 122 6.92 -2.16 -5.90
CA GLU A 122 6.18 -1.64 -7.05
C GLU A 122 5.28 -0.47 -6.67
N LEU A 123 4.53 -0.60 -5.56
CA LEU A 123 3.70 0.48 -5.04
C LEU A 123 4.53 1.70 -4.66
N GLY A 124 5.65 1.50 -3.96
CA GLY A 124 6.58 2.56 -3.61
C GLY A 124 7.17 3.25 -4.83
N LYS A 125 7.55 2.51 -5.88
CA LYS A 125 8.01 3.06 -7.15
C LYS A 125 6.93 3.90 -7.83
N SER A 126 5.70 3.43 -7.86
CA SER A 126 4.56 4.14 -8.44
C SER A 126 4.31 5.48 -7.73
N ILE A 127 4.39 5.51 -6.40
CA ILE A 127 4.21 6.72 -5.60
C ILE A 127 5.34 7.72 -5.82
N ARG A 128 6.60 7.27 -5.80
CA ARG A 128 7.77 8.13 -6.08
C ARG A 128 7.68 8.78 -7.46
N SER A 129 7.34 7.99 -8.47
CA SER A 129 7.12 8.50 -9.82
C SER A 129 6.00 9.54 -9.88
N GLY A 130 4.90 9.30 -9.17
CA GLY A 130 3.75 10.22 -9.12
C GLY A 130 4.02 11.51 -8.34
N LEU A 131 4.90 11.47 -7.34
CA LEU A 131 5.35 12.63 -6.59
C LEU A 131 6.49 13.41 -7.28
N GLY A 132 7.09 12.84 -8.33
CA GLY A 132 8.24 13.43 -9.01
C GLY A 132 9.50 13.52 -8.15
N THR A 133 9.65 12.61 -7.17
CA THR A 133 10.80 12.55 -6.28
C THR A 133 11.71 11.37 -6.62
N GLU A 134 13.02 11.62 -6.55
CA GLU A 134 14.04 10.58 -6.68
C GLU A 134 14.47 9.98 -5.33
N GLU A 135 13.92 10.49 -4.21
CA GLU A 135 14.21 9.93 -2.89
C GLU A 135 13.78 8.46 -2.82
N THR A 136 14.75 7.59 -2.61
CA THR A 136 14.55 6.13 -2.57
C THR A 136 13.99 5.63 -1.24
N ASP A 137 14.04 6.44 -0.17
CA ASP A 137 13.75 6.04 1.21
C ASP A 137 12.47 6.66 1.80
N ILE A 138 11.51 7.04 0.94
CA ILE A 138 10.22 7.54 1.42
C ILE A 138 9.38 6.35 1.91
N ARG A 139 8.95 6.42 3.19
CA ARG A 139 8.02 5.47 3.79
C ARG A 139 6.56 5.82 3.46
N PRO A 140 5.63 4.83 3.51
CA PRO A 140 4.21 5.06 3.21
C PRO A 140 3.58 6.19 4.03
N GLU A 141 3.94 6.32 5.32
CA GLU A 141 3.42 7.38 6.20
C GLU A 141 3.85 8.77 5.74
N GLN A 142 5.11 8.94 5.36
CA GLN A 142 5.66 10.20 4.87
C GLN A 142 5.03 10.59 3.53
N ALA A 143 4.92 9.63 2.61
CA ALA A 143 4.26 9.82 1.33
C ALA A 143 2.78 10.23 1.52
N GLY A 144 2.06 9.58 2.44
CA GLY A 144 0.69 9.90 2.79
C GLY A 144 0.53 11.31 3.37
N GLN A 145 1.47 11.78 4.19
CA GLN A 145 1.45 13.15 4.73
C GLN A 145 1.68 14.19 3.63
N ILE A 146 2.66 13.97 2.76
CA ILE A 146 2.95 14.86 1.61
C ILE A 146 1.71 14.97 0.70
N LEU A 147 1.08 13.84 0.38
CA LEU A 147 -0.12 13.80 -0.46
C LEU A 147 -1.30 14.53 0.18
N LYS A 148 -1.56 14.33 1.47
CA LYS A 148 -2.63 15.03 2.21
C LYS A 148 -2.43 16.54 2.21
N LEU A 149 -1.21 17.01 2.47
CA LEU A 149 -0.88 18.44 2.43
C LEU A 149 -1.08 19.02 1.02
N GLY A 150 -0.63 18.31 -0.01
CA GLY A 150 -0.81 18.70 -1.41
C GLY A 150 -2.30 18.76 -1.82
N ILE A 151 -3.09 17.77 -1.42
CA ILE A 151 -4.54 17.73 -1.68
C ILE A 151 -5.25 18.89 -0.96
N ALA A 152 -4.89 19.19 0.29
CA ALA A 152 -5.48 20.28 1.06
C ALA A 152 -5.15 21.65 0.43
N ALA A 153 -3.90 21.89 0.03
CA ALA A 153 -3.46 23.10 -0.64
C ALA A 153 -4.22 23.33 -1.96
N LEU A 154 -4.31 22.30 -2.83
CA LEU A 154 -5.05 22.39 -4.09
C LEU A 154 -6.56 22.58 -3.87
N SER A 155 -7.13 21.95 -2.85
CA SER A 155 -8.55 22.14 -2.52
C SER A 155 -8.83 23.58 -2.10
N GLY A 156 -7.94 24.21 -1.33
CA GLY A 156 -8.02 25.62 -0.98
C GLY A 156 -7.94 26.54 -2.21
N GLN A 157 -7.00 26.28 -3.12
CA GLN A 157 -6.88 27.04 -4.37
C GLN A 157 -8.14 26.91 -5.26
N ILE A 158 -8.70 25.71 -5.38
CA ILE A 158 -9.94 25.46 -6.13
C ILE A 158 -11.10 26.26 -5.52
N ALA A 159 -11.22 26.31 -4.21
CA ALA A 159 -12.26 27.08 -3.52
C ALA A 159 -12.12 28.58 -3.83
N GLN A 160 -10.91 29.16 -3.71
CA GLN A 160 -10.64 30.55 -4.05
C GLN A 160 -10.98 30.90 -5.49
N ILE A 161 -10.53 30.07 -6.45
CA ILE A 161 -10.84 30.25 -7.87
C ILE A 161 -12.35 30.17 -8.12
N SER A 162 -13.05 29.26 -7.45
CA SER A 162 -14.49 29.11 -7.57
C SER A 162 -15.25 30.37 -7.09
N GLU A 163 -14.83 30.97 -5.98
CA GLU A 163 -15.37 32.24 -5.48
C GLU A 163 -15.10 33.38 -6.47
N GLU A 164 -13.90 33.47 -7.01
CA GLU A 164 -13.54 34.49 -7.99
C GLU A 164 -14.39 34.35 -9.26
N ILE A 165 -14.64 33.13 -9.75
CA ILE A 165 -15.54 32.90 -10.90
C ILE A 165 -16.95 33.38 -10.61
N VAL A 166 -17.48 33.12 -9.41
CA VAL A 166 -18.83 33.59 -9.01
C VAL A 166 -18.89 35.12 -8.99
N LEU A 167 -17.87 35.79 -8.43
CA LEU A 167 -17.79 37.26 -8.41
C LEU A 167 -17.69 37.87 -9.81
N ARG A 168 -16.86 37.28 -10.69
CA ARG A 168 -16.75 37.70 -12.10
C ARG A 168 -18.07 37.57 -12.84
N LYS A 169 -18.80 36.48 -12.64
CA LYS A 169 -20.15 36.29 -13.24
C LYS A 169 -21.15 37.33 -12.73
N LYS A 170 -21.09 37.66 -11.42
CA LYS A 170 -21.95 38.72 -10.84
C LYS A 170 -21.62 40.07 -11.43
N LEU A 171 -20.34 40.42 -11.52
CA LEU A 171 -19.89 41.69 -12.11
C LEU A 171 -20.32 41.78 -13.59
N GLY A 172 -20.16 40.74 -14.38
CA GLY A 172 -20.61 40.70 -15.77
C GLY A 172 -22.11 41.00 -15.90
N ARG A 173 -22.96 40.40 -15.04
CA ARG A 173 -24.42 40.72 -15.03
C ARG A 173 -24.70 42.17 -14.68
N LEU A 174 -23.97 42.78 -13.73
CA LEU A 174 -24.11 44.17 -13.38
C LEU A 174 -23.70 45.08 -14.54
N GLN A 175 -22.59 44.77 -15.21
CA GLN A 175 -22.15 45.50 -16.40
C GLN A 175 -23.20 45.47 -17.53
N GLU A 176 -23.79 44.34 -17.78
CA GLU A 176 -24.87 44.17 -18.78
C GLU A 176 -26.10 45.02 -18.38
N GLN A 177 -26.46 45.06 -17.09
CA GLN A 177 -27.58 45.89 -16.60
C GLN A 177 -27.28 47.38 -16.77
N GLU A 178 -26.08 47.85 -16.43
CA GLU A 178 -25.68 49.21 -16.62
C GLU A 178 -25.63 49.64 -18.09
N GLN A 179 -25.16 48.73 -18.99
CA GLN A 179 -25.20 48.99 -20.41
C GLN A 179 -26.65 49.11 -20.96
N ARG A 180 -27.58 48.29 -20.46
CA ARG A 180 -29.02 48.43 -20.84
C ARG A 180 -29.57 49.75 -20.35
N ARG A 181 -29.36 50.16 -19.10
CA ARG A 181 -29.81 51.43 -18.55
C ARG A 181 -29.22 52.61 -19.33
N TRP A 182 -27.92 52.50 -19.68
CA TRP A 182 -27.29 53.53 -20.50
C TRP A 182 -27.99 53.67 -21.88
N LYS A 183 -28.28 52.59 -22.56
CA LYS A 183 -28.98 52.61 -23.84
C LYS A 183 -30.40 53.21 -23.68
N GLU A 184 -31.14 52.77 -22.69
CA GLU A 184 -32.48 53.30 -22.38
C GLU A 184 -32.42 54.83 -22.12
N SER A 185 -31.45 55.28 -21.35
CA SER A 185 -31.22 56.71 -21.11
C SER A 185 -30.87 57.49 -22.37
N GLN A 186 -30.03 56.93 -23.25
CA GLN A 186 -29.71 57.52 -24.55
C GLN A 186 -30.91 57.67 -25.45
N GLU A 187 -31.77 56.63 -25.50
CA GLU A 187 -33.02 56.63 -26.25
C GLU A 187 -34.01 57.67 -25.70
N GLN A 188 -34.15 57.79 -24.40
CA GLN A 188 -34.96 58.81 -23.77
C GLN A 188 -34.42 60.21 -24.07
N TYR A 189 -33.12 60.44 -23.95
CA TYR A 189 -32.48 61.71 -24.28
C TYR A 189 -32.71 62.10 -25.74
N ALA A 190 -32.61 61.16 -26.70
CA ALA A 190 -32.89 61.41 -28.09
C ALA A 190 -34.34 61.87 -28.33
N LYS A 191 -35.32 61.21 -27.66
CA LYS A 191 -36.74 61.61 -27.71
C LYS A 191 -36.96 63.01 -27.14
N TYR A 192 -36.37 63.35 -26.00
CA TYR A 192 -36.46 64.69 -25.43
C TYR A 192 -35.84 65.74 -26.33
N LYS A 193 -34.72 65.46 -26.97
CA LYS A 193 -34.08 66.34 -27.90
C LYS A 193 -34.97 66.62 -29.12
N GLU A 194 -35.54 65.54 -29.69
CA GLU A 194 -36.50 65.64 -30.83
C GLU A 194 -37.72 66.49 -30.46
N LEU A 195 -38.30 66.31 -29.28
CA LEU A 195 -39.39 67.15 -28.76
C LEU A 195 -38.94 68.59 -28.54
N ALA A 196 -37.77 68.85 -28.00
CA ALA A 196 -37.22 70.17 -27.81
C ALA A 196 -36.98 70.88 -29.14
N ASP A 197 -36.52 70.20 -30.15
CA ASP A 197 -36.32 70.74 -31.50
C ASP A 197 -37.66 71.11 -32.20
N GLN A 198 -38.78 70.49 -31.84
CA GLN A 198 -40.12 70.79 -32.34
C GLN A 198 -40.76 72.03 -31.67
N VAL A 199 -40.35 72.38 -30.45
CA VAL A 199 -40.91 73.55 -29.73
C VAL A 199 -40.75 74.87 -30.48
N PRO A 200 -39.61 75.24 -31.11
CA PRO A 200 -39.47 76.44 -31.87
C PRO A 200 -40.48 76.55 -33.04
N HIS A 201 -40.79 75.40 -33.70
CA HIS A 201 -41.81 75.37 -34.77
C HIS A 201 -43.21 75.66 -34.27
N LEU A 202 -43.56 75.25 -33.05
CA LEU A 202 -44.89 75.52 -32.45
C LEU A 202 -44.98 77.03 -32.01
N ILE A 203 -43.88 77.67 -31.58
CA ILE A 203 -43.84 79.06 -31.22
C ILE A 203 -43.92 79.92 -32.48
N CYS A 204 -43.27 79.60 -33.57
CA CYS A 204 -43.32 80.33 -34.82
C CYS A 204 -44.70 80.26 -35.53
N CYS A 205 -45.51 79.22 -35.27
CA CYS A 205 -46.86 79.08 -35.91
C CYS A 205 -47.93 79.84 -35.19
N GLY A 206 -47.68 80.73 -34.23
CA GLY A 206 -48.59 81.74 -33.74
C GLY A 206 -49.87 81.29 -33.02
N ARG A 207 -49.92 80.13 -32.42
CA ARG A 207 -51.04 79.66 -31.60
C ARG A 207 -50.76 79.65 -30.11
N LEU A 208 -50.44 80.82 -29.57
CA LEU A 208 -50.47 81.07 -28.12
C LEU A 208 -51.77 81.71 -27.66
N ALA A 209 -52.82 81.60 -28.49
CA ALA A 209 -54.09 82.28 -28.19
C ALA A 209 -55.14 81.44 -27.44
N ASP A 210 -54.90 80.11 -27.22
CA ASP A 210 -55.97 79.20 -26.69
C ASP A 210 -55.62 78.58 -25.31
N PHE A 211 -54.71 79.19 -24.51
CA PHE A 211 -54.57 78.87 -23.08
C PHE A 211 -55.03 80.01 -22.23
N LYS A 212 -56.31 80.18 -22.00
CA LYS A 212 -56.93 80.80 -20.84
C LYS A 212 -57.68 79.77 -20.03
#